data_4fb912d1dbcaa945caf1539f5f1bc6a4
#
_entry.id   4fb912d1dbcaa945caf1539f5f1bc6a4
#
_cell.length_a   1.000
_cell.length_b   1.000
_cell.length_c   1.000
_cell.angle_alpha   90.00
_cell.angle_beta   90.00
_cell.angle_gamma   90.00
#
_symmetry.space_group_name_H-M   'P 1'
#
loop_
_entity.id
_entity.type
_entity.pdbx_description
1 polymer ?
#
loop_
_entity_poly.entity_id
_entity_poly.type
_entity_poly.pdbx_seq_one_letter_code
_entity_poly.pdbx_strand_id
1 'polypeptide(L)'
;GRKVDFKNTVIIMTSNLGAKQILGKVSSHLGFGADKKENEEKTEHEQIKEKVMSEVKNTFKPEFLNRIDEIIVFDRLSEDNIREIARLMLKSLTKRLKDNDIDVTFTDDAVNKIAKEGFDPTYGARPLRRAIQSKIEDMLSEKIIDGDVKSGDNITVDVKDDAFTVA
;
A
#
# COMPACT_ATOMS: atom_id res chain seq x y z
N GLY A 1 -16.04 33.96 -16.11
CA GLY A 1 -15.14 32.84 -15.85
C GLY A 1 -13.98 32.83 -16.83
N ARG A 2 -12.76 32.54 -16.36
CA ARG A 2 -11.59 32.36 -17.25
C ARG A 2 -11.77 31.06 -18.03
N LYS A 3 -11.58 31.09 -19.36
CA LYS A 3 -11.45 29.89 -20.17
C LYS A 3 -10.07 29.29 -19.93
N VAL A 4 -10.02 28.00 -19.59
CA VAL A 4 -8.79 27.23 -19.44
C VAL A 4 -8.69 26.27 -20.62
N ASP A 5 -7.52 26.19 -21.24
CA ASP A 5 -7.23 25.30 -22.36
C ASP A 5 -6.57 24.01 -21.81
N PHE A 6 -7.17 22.86 -22.07
CA PHE A 6 -6.71 21.54 -21.65
C PHE A 6 -6.06 20.74 -22.79
N LYS A 7 -5.75 21.37 -23.94
CA LYS A 7 -5.26 20.64 -25.13
C LYS A 7 -3.94 19.89 -24.89
N ASN A 8 -3.08 20.40 -24.01
CA ASN A 8 -1.77 19.82 -23.72
C ASN A 8 -1.73 19.19 -22.30
N THR A 9 -2.84 18.62 -21.84
CA THR A 9 -2.94 18.00 -20.51
C THR A 9 -3.25 16.53 -20.61
N VAL A 10 -2.76 15.76 -19.65
CA VAL A 10 -3.21 14.39 -19.36
C VAL A 10 -4.26 14.48 -18.26
N ILE A 11 -5.44 13.93 -18.51
CA ILE A 11 -6.53 13.90 -17.53
C ILE A 11 -6.61 12.49 -16.98
N ILE A 12 -6.43 12.37 -15.66
CA ILE A 12 -6.53 11.10 -14.96
C ILE A 12 -7.74 11.15 -14.04
N MET A 13 -8.63 10.16 -14.17
CA MET A 13 -9.78 9.98 -13.29
C MET A 13 -9.63 8.71 -12.48
N THR A 14 -9.98 8.75 -11.20
CA THR A 14 -10.01 7.58 -10.32
C THR A 14 -11.43 7.31 -9.86
N SER A 15 -11.79 6.04 -9.75
CA SER A 15 -13.08 5.58 -9.26
C SER A 15 -12.92 4.34 -8.41
N ASN A 16 -13.87 4.10 -7.50
CA ASN A 16 -13.99 2.87 -6.73
C ASN A 16 -15.07 1.91 -7.28
N LEU A 17 -15.46 2.11 -8.52
CA LEU A 17 -16.38 1.20 -9.21
C LEU A 17 -15.77 -0.22 -9.24
N GLY A 18 -16.61 -1.20 -9.00
CA GLY A 18 -16.17 -2.60 -8.97
C GLY A 18 -15.41 -3.02 -7.70
N ALA A 19 -15.23 -2.15 -6.71
CA ALA A 19 -14.55 -2.50 -5.46
C ALA A 19 -15.19 -3.71 -4.75
N LYS A 20 -16.52 -3.84 -4.80
CA LYS A 20 -17.24 -4.99 -4.22
C LYS A 20 -16.91 -6.30 -4.95
N GLN A 21 -16.74 -6.27 -6.25
CA GLN A 21 -16.37 -7.43 -7.08
C GLN A 21 -14.94 -7.87 -6.79
N ILE A 22 -14.06 -6.91 -6.53
CA ILE A 22 -12.67 -7.15 -6.15
C ILE A 22 -12.60 -7.72 -4.71
N LEU A 23 -13.40 -7.22 -3.78
CA LEU A 23 -13.39 -7.62 -2.36
C LEU A 23 -14.20 -8.91 -2.09
N GLY A 24 -15.26 -9.19 -2.84
CA GLY A 24 -16.26 -10.22 -2.54
C GLY A 24 -15.80 -11.68 -2.63
N LYS A 25 -14.62 -11.96 -3.18
CA LYS A 25 -14.12 -13.34 -3.36
C LYS A 25 -13.23 -13.88 -2.23
N VAL A 26 -13.03 -13.16 -1.14
CA VAL A 26 -12.22 -13.65 0.01
C VAL A 26 -12.90 -14.83 0.73
N SER A 27 -14.22 -14.98 0.58
CA SER A 27 -14.99 -15.97 1.36
C SER A 27 -15.03 -17.38 0.76
N SER A 28 -14.52 -17.62 -0.44
CA SER A 28 -14.70 -18.91 -1.14
C SER A 28 -13.44 -19.75 -1.36
N HIS A 29 -12.25 -19.29 -0.94
CA HIS A 29 -11.00 -20.05 -1.12
C HIS A 29 -10.34 -20.45 0.21
N LEU A 30 -11.09 -21.10 1.09
CA LEU A 30 -10.57 -21.93 2.17
C LEU A 30 -10.65 -23.41 1.73
N GLY A 31 -9.78 -23.81 0.79
CA GLY A 31 -9.75 -25.20 0.30
C GLY A 31 -8.50 -25.55 -0.48
N PHE A 32 -7.54 -26.11 0.19
CA PHE A 32 -6.49 -27.06 -0.23
C PHE A 32 -6.08 -27.18 -1.72
N GLY A 33 -4.82 -26.81 -2.04
CA GLY A 33 -4.11 -27.23 -3.25
C GLY A 33 -2.96 -26.29 -3.63
N ALA A 34 -1.73 -26.68 -3.27
CA ALA A 34 -0.54 -25.81 -3.38
C ALA A 34 0.13 -25.73 -4.78
N ASP A 35 -0.42 -26.35 -5.84
CA ASP A 35 0.31 -26.52 -7.11
C ASP A 35 -0.35 -25.94 -8.38
N LYS A 36 -1.31 -24.99 -8.24
CA LYS A 36 -1.99 -24.39 -9.41
C LYS A 36 -2.05 -22.86 -9.42
N LYS A 37 -1.20 -22.18 -8.65
CA LYS A 37 -1.38 -20.75 -8.33
C LYS A 37 -1.30 -19.80 -9.54
N GLU A 38 -0.34 -19.92 -10.43
CA GLU A 38 -0.12 -18.89 -11.47
C GLU A 38 -1.19 -18.85 -12.59
N ASN A 39 -1.73 -20.00 -12.99
CA ASN A 39 -2.76 -20.05 -14.04
C ASN A 39 -4.16 -19.70 -13.51
N GLU A 40 -4.44 -20.05 -12.23
CA GLU A 40 -5.70 -19.72 -11.58
C GLU A 40 -5.77 -18.21 -11.23
N GLU A 41 -4.67 -17.60 -10.79
CA GLU A 41 -4.58 -16.16 -10.51
C GLU A 41 -4.78 -15.31 -11.78
N LYS A 42 -4.21 -15.68 -12.91
CA LYS A 42 -4.45 -15.00 -14.19
C LYS A 42 -5.90 -15.08 -14.64
N THR A 43 -6.51 -16.25 -14.50
CA THR A 43 -7.92 -16.46 -14.86
C THR A 43 -8.86 -15.70 -13.92
N GLU A 44 -8.51 -15.61 -12.64
CA GLU A 44 -9.29 -14.86 -11.65
C GLU A 44 -9.20 -13.35 -11.89
N HIS A 45 -8.01 -12.83 -12.19
CA HIS A 45 -7.82 -11.44 -12.57
C HIS A 45 -8.66 -11.04 -13.78
N GLU A 46 -8.65 -11.87 -14.84
CA GLU A 46 -9.45 -11.62 -16.04
C GLU A 46 -10.95 -11.57 -15.72
N GLN A 47 -11.47 -12.51 -14.94
CA GLN A 47 -12.86 -12.53 -14.52
C GLN A 47 -13.26 -11.31 -13.68
N ILE A 48 -12.38 -10.84 -12.78
CA ILE A 48 -12.60 -9.63 -12.00
C ILE A 48 -12.64 -8.42 -12.92
N LYS A 49 -11.67 -8.31 -13.84
CA LYS A 49 -11.59 -7.25 -14.84
C LYS A 49 -12.85 -7.16 -15.70
N GLU A 50 -13.35 -8.29 -16.18
CA GLU A 50 -14.59 -8.34 -16.97
C GLU A 50 -15.80 -7.83 -16.18
N LYS A 51 -15.93 -8.24 -14.90
CA LYS A 51 -17.03 -7.78 -14.03
C LYS A 51 -16.94 -6.29 -13.74
N VAL A 52 -15.74 -5.79 -13.44
CA VAL A 52 -15.50 -4.35 -13.24
C VAL A 52 -15.82 -3.57 -14.50
N MET A 53 -15.36 -4.05 -15.67
CA MET A 53 -15.64 -3.41 -16.96
C MET A 53 -17.14 -3.40 -17.30
N SER A 54 -17.87 -4.47 -16.94
CA SER A 54 -19.33 -4.49 -17.06
C SER A 54 -19.99 -3.41 -16.22
N GLU A 55 -19.55 -3.23 -14.97
CA GLU A 55 -20.08 -2.20 -14.08
C GLU A 55 -19.75 -0.77 -14.58
N VAL A 56 -18.55 -0.58 -15.12
CA VAL A 56 -18.14 0.68 -15.76
C VAL A 56 -19.05 1.01 -16.94
N LYS A 57 -19.34 0.04 -17.82
CA LYS A 57 -20.26 0.21 -18.96
C LYS A 57 -21.70 0.50 -18.55
N ASN A 58 -22.13 -0.02 -17.41
CA ASN A 58 -23.47 0.24 -16.87
C ASN A 58 -23.58 1.62 -16.20
N THR A 59 -22.47 2.14 -15.68
CA THR A 59 -22.43 3.40 -14.93
C THR A 59 -22.20 4.61 -15.83
N PHE A 60 -21.32 4.48 -16.81
CA PHE A 60 -20.95 5.56 -17.70
C PHE A 60 -21.63 5.43 -19.07
N LYS A 61 -22.01 6.57 -19.65
CA LYS A 61 -22.57 6.59 -20.98
C LYS A 61 -21.55 6.18 -22.04
N PRO A 62 -21.97 5.48 -23.13
CA PRO A 62 -21.07 5.06 -24.21
C PRO A 62 -20.29 6.24 -24.82
N GLU A 63 -20.91 7.41 -24.96
CA GLU A 63 -20.27 8.59 -25.54
C GLU A 63 -19.10 9.11 -24.67
N PHE A 64 -19.15 8.85 -23.37
CA PHE A 64 -18.08 9.19 -22.44
C PHE A 64 -16.96 8.13 -22.54
N LEU A 65 -17.31 6.84 -22.49
CA LEU A 65 -16.34 5.75 -22.57
C LEU A 65 -15.54 5.77 -23.86
N ASN A 66 -16.17 6.12 -24.99
CA ASN A 66 -15.52 6.23 -26.30
C ASN A 66 -14.48 7.38 -26.39
N ARG A 67 -14.42 8.26 -25.39
CA ARG A 67 -13.45 9.36 -25.31
C ARG A 67 -12.32 9.08 -24.32
N ILE A 68 -12.35 7.93 -23.67
CA ILE A 68 -11.28 7.50 -22.75
C ILE A 68 -10.28 6.70 -23.55
N ASP A 69 -9.02 7.09 -23.50
CA ASP A 69 -7.94 6.43 -24.22
C ASP A 69 -7.61 5.07 -23.57
N GLU A 70 -7.62 5.01 -22.22
CA GLU A 70 -7.26 3.79 -21.49
C GLU A 70 -8.04 3.67 -20.16
N ILE A 71 -8.49 2.46 -19.83
CA ILE A 71 -9.10 2.11 -18.55
C ILE A 71 -8.23 1.05 -17.87
N ILE A 72 -7.65 1.43 -16.73
CA ILE A 72 -6.79 0.56 -15.93
C ILE A 72 -7.58 0.05 -14.73
N VAL A 73 -7.66 -1.26 -14.58
CA VAL A 73 -8.21 -1.92 -13.39
C VAL A 73 -7.04 -2.32 -12.50
N PHE A 74 -7.00 -1.78 -11.28
CA PHE A 74 -5.98 -2.12 -10.30
C PHE A 74 -6.35 -3.41 -9.57
N ASP A 75 -5.35 -4.26 -9.37
CA ASP A 75 -5.46 -5.48 -8.59
C ASP A 75 -5.44 -5.21 -7.09
N ARG A 76 -5.72 -6.26 -6.33
CA ARG A 76 -5.43 -6.28 -4.91
C ARG A 76 -3.93 -6.24 -4.67
N LEU A 77 -3.57 -5.61 -3.56
CA LEU A 77 -2.19 -5.65 -3.10
C LEU A 77 -1.88 -7.03 -2.52
N SER A 78 -0.84 -7.68 -3.04
CA SER A 78 -0.26 -8.87 -2.43
C SER A 78 0.52 -8.53 -1.16
N GLU A 79 0.86 -9.54 -0.36
CA GLU A 79 1.72 -9.34 0.81
C GLU A 79 3.08 -8.74 0.43
N ASP A 80 3.64 -9.14 -0.71
CA ASP A 80 4.89 -8.59 -1.22
C ASP A 80 4.75 -7.12 -1.58
N ASN A 81 3.65 -6.72 -2.23
CA ASN A 81 3.37 -5.33 -2.51
C ASN A 81 3.24 -4.49 -1.23
N ILE A 82 2.59 -5.05 -0.18
CA ILE A 82 2.48 -4.36 1.11
C ILE A 82 3.84 -4.17 1.76
N ARG A 83 4.72 -5.19 1.70
CA ARG A 83 6.10 -5.07 2.20
C ARG A 83 6.89 -3.98 1.45
N GLU A 84 6.78 -3.94 0.13
CA GLU A 84 7.44 -2.90 -0.67
C GLU A 84 6.91 -1.50 -0.34
N ILE A 85 5.60 -1.36 -0.15
CA ILE A 85 5.00 -0.09 0.28
C ILE A 85 5.54 0.30 1.66
N ALA A 86 5.62 -0.65 2.60
CA ALA A 86 6.20 -0.42 3.92
C ALA A 86 7.66 0.06 3.82
N ARG A 87 8.50 -0.61 3.00
CA ARG A 87 9.88 -0.19 2.76
C ARG A 87 9.98 1.23 2.21
N LEU A 88 9.15 1.59 1.24
CA LEU A 88 9.14 2.94 0.67
C LEU A 88 8.74 4.00 1.70
N MET A 89 7.76 3.71 2.56
CA MET A 89 7.34 4.61 3.61
C MET A 89 8.40 4.76 4.70
N LEU A 90 9.02 3.66 5.13
CA LEU A 90 10.14 3.67 6.08
C LEU A 90 11.35 4.41 5.52
N LYS A 91 11.66 4.24 4.23
CA LYS A 91 12.72 5.02 3.56
C LYS A 91 12.44 6.52 3.60
N SER A 92 11.18 6.94 3.48
CA SER A 92 10.81 8.34 3.63
C SER A 92 11.04 8.84 5.07
N LEU A 93 10.77 7.99 6.07
CA LEU A 93 11.05 8.28 7.47
C LEU A 93 12.56 8.39 7.74
N THR A 94 13.36 7.43 7.25
CA THR A 94 14.84 7.48 7.33
C THR A 94 15.38 8.80 6.78
N LYS A 95 14.85 9.25 5.63
CA LYS A 95 15.31 10.52 5.05
C LYS A 95 15.02 11.71 5.97
N ARG A 96 13.83 11.76 6.61
CA ARG A 96 13.47 12.85 7.54
C ARG A 96 14.32 12.83 8.81
N LEU A 97 14.67 11.63 9.31
CA LEU A 97 15.54 11.50 10.48
C LEU A 97 16.99 11.88 10.15
N LYS A 98 17.43 11.58 8.93
CA LYS A 98 18.76 12.01 8.45
C LYS A 98 18.90 13.53 8.35
N ASP A 99 17.81 14.26 8.09
CA ASP A 99 17.82 15.73 8.14
C ASP A 99 18.09 16.27 9.58
N ASN A 100 17.97 15.40 10.61
CA ASN A 100 18.33 15.68 12.00
C ASN A 100 19.62 14.94 12.44
N ASP A 101 20.46 14.53 11.50
CA ASP A 101 21.70 13.77 11.72
C ASP A 101 21.50 12.43 12.45
N ILE A 102 20.36 11.77 12.28
CA ILE A 102 20.13 10.42 12.80
C ILE A 102 20.00 9.45 11.63
N ASP A 103 20.94 8.51 11.55
CA ASP A 103 20.88 7.44 10.55
C ASP A 103 20.12 6.23 11.11
N VAL A 104 18.99 5.88 10.43
CA VAL A 104 18.13 4.77 10.87
C VAL A 104 18.10 3.69 9.80
N THR A 105 18.31 2.45 10.21
CA THR A 105 18.11 1.25 9.40
C THR A 105 16.99 0.40 9.98
N PHE A 106 16.28 -0.32 9.11
CA PHE A 106 15.20 -1.22 9.50
C PHE A 106 15.56 -2.64 9.06
N THR A 107 15.47 -3.61 9.97
CA THR A 107 15.63 -5.02 9.61
C THR A 107 14.45 -5.51 8.78
N ASP A 108 14.64 -6.61 8.04
CA ASP A 108 13.55 -7.23 7.29
C ASP A 108 12.42 -7.71 8.21
N ASP A 109 12.74 -8.11 9.45
CA ASP A 109 11.73 -8.49 10.44
C ASP A 109 10.89 -7.29 10.88
N ALA A 110 11.51 -6.13 11.08
CA ALA A 110 10.78 -4.89 11.36
C ALA A 110 9.87 -4.48 10.19
N VAL A 111 10.36 -4.58 8.95
CA VAL A 111 9.56 -4.31 7.74
C VAL A 111 8.39 -5.28 7.62
N ASN A 112 8.62 -6.58 7.81
CA ASN A 112 7.59 -7.60 7.71
C ASN A 112 6.51 -7.42 8.80
N LYS A 113 6.93 -7.12 10.02
CA LYS A 113 6.00 -6.89 11.13
C LYS A 113 5.12 -5.68 10.88
N ILE A 114 5.71 -4.52 10.52
CA ILE A 114 4.93 -3.31 10.26
C ILE A 114 4.02 -3.46 9.04
N ALA A 115 4.46 -4.18 8.01
CA ALA A 115 3.64 -4.50 6.85
C ALA A 115 2.41 -5.33 7.24
N LYS A 116 2.59 -6.35 8.08
CA LYS A 116 1.52 -7.21 8.58
C LYS A 116 0.54 -6.44 9.49
N GLU A 117 1.03 -5.62 10.40
CA GLU A 117 0.19 -4.83 11.31
C GLU A 117 -0.53 -3.67 10.62
N GLY A 118 0.04 -3.15 9.55
CA GLY A 118 -0.53 -2.06 8.76
C GLY A 118 -1.38 -2.48 7.57
N PHE A 119 -1.61 -3.77 7.38
CA PHE A 119 -2.47 -4.30 6.33
C PHE A 119 -3.88 -4.58 6.84
N ASP A 120 -4.86 -4.19 6.05
CA ASP A 120 -6.27 -4.55 6.26
C ASP A 120 -6.88 -5.05 4.95
N PRO A 121 -7.55 -6.22 4.94
CA PRO A 121 -8.13 -6.79 3.72
C PRO A 121 -9.12 -5.87 3.00
N THR A 122 -9.80 -4.99 3.73
CA THR A 122 -10.80 -4.06 3.20
C THR A 122 -10.19 -2.72 2.79
N TYR A 123 -9.28 -2.20 3.62
CA TYR A 123 -8.67 -0.87 3.44
C TYR A 123 -7.29 -0.92 2.76
N GLY A 124 -6.75 -2.14 2.53
CA GLY A 124 -5.45 -2.34 1.90
C GLY A 124 -4.29 -1.79 2.73
N ALA A 125 -3.43 -1.00 2.11
CA ALA A 125 -2.27 -0.37 2.75
C ALA A 125 -2.59 0.96 3.47
N ARG A 126 -3.84 1.44 3.47
CA ARG A 126 -4.18 2.72 4.12
C ARG A 126 -3.84 2.78 5.61
N PRO A 127 -4.07 1.72 6.42
CA PRO A 127 -3.70 1.74 7.82
C PRO A 127 -2.19 1.73 8.06
N LEU A 128 -1.37 1.33 7.08
CA LEU A 128 0.08 1.21 7.21
C LEU A 128 0.74 2.51 7.66
N ARG A 129 0.27 3.66 7.16
CA ARG A 129 0.79 4.96 7.58
C ARG A 129 0.58 5.21 9.07
N ARG A 130 -0.60 4.87 9.59
CA ARG A 130 -0.91 5.01 11.02
C ARG A 130 -0.10 4.03 11.86
N ALA A 131 0.08 2.79 11.36
CA ALA A 131 0.88 1.79 12.03
C ALA A 131 2.35 2.25 12.15
N ILE A 132 2.95 2.78 11.06
CA ILE A 132 4.30 3.33 11.08
C ILE A 132 4.38 4.50 12.08
N GLN A 133 3.43 5.42 12.05
CA GLN A 133 3.41 6.55 12.96
C GLN A 133 3.36 6.09 14.42
N SER A 134 2.35 5.30 14.78
CA SER A 134 2.11 4.90 16.18
C SER A 134 3.10 3.88 16.74
N LYS A 135 3.74 3.07 15.89
CA LYS A 135 4.64 1.98 16.34
C LYS A 135 6.12 2.32 16.18
N ILE A 136 6.45 3.14 15.19
CA ILE A 136 7.85 3.45 14.86
C ILE A 136 8.16 4.92 15.19
N GLU A 137 7.39 5.88 14.62
CA GLU A 137 7.70 7.30 14.82
C GLU A 137 7.53 7.72 16.28
N ASP A 138 6.47 7.27 16.96
CA ASP A 138 6.24 7.59 18.37
C ASP A 138 7.33 6.97 19.26
N MET A 139 7.69 5.69 19.03
CA MET A 139 8.78 5.02 19.76
C MET A 139 10.12 5.72 19.57
N LEU A 140 10.47 6.10 18.34
CA LEU A 140 11.71 6.84 18.07
C LEU A 140 11.70 8.23 18.71
N SER A 141 10.54 8.89 18.70
CA SER A 141 10.38 10.20 19.33
C SER A 141 10.60 10.13 20.85
N GLU A 142 10.05 9.11 21.53
CA GLU A 142 10.31 8.86 22.95
C GLU A 142 11.81 8.67 23.22
N LYS A 143 12.48 7.82 22.41
CA LYS A 143 13.91 7.56 22.54
C LYS A 143 14.79 8.81 22.35
N ILE A 144 14.38 9.70 21.45
CA ILE A 144 15.06 10.98 21.22
C ILE A 144 14.82 11.93 22.41
N ILE A 145 13.60 11.99 22.93
CA ILE A 145 13.26 12.86 24.09
C ILE A 145 13.98 12.39 25.36
N ASP A 146 14.04 11.08 25.57
CA ASP A 146 14.73 10.48 26.73
C ASP A 146 16.26 10.59 26.64
N GLY A 147 16.78 10.97 25.45
CA GLY A 147 18.20 11.11 25.21
C GLY A 147 18.95 9.78 24.97
N ASP A 148 18.20 8.70 24.72
CA ASP A 148 18.72 7.40 24.31
C ASP A 148 19.25 7.44 22.88
N VAL A 149 18.64 8.27 22.01
CA VAL A 149 19.05 8.51 20.62
C VAL A 149 19.39 9.99 20.45
N LYS A 150 20.54 10.27 19.87
CA LYS A 150 21.09 11.63 19.71
C LYS A 150 21.47 11.91 18.27
N SER A 151 21.60 13.19 17.93
CA SER A 151 22.20 13.62 16.66
C SER A 151 23.59 13.00 16.47
N GLY A 152 23.84 12.42 15.33
CA GLY A 152 25.06 11.68 14.98
C GLY A 152 24.98 10.17 15.20
N ASP A 153 23.89 9.67 15.78
CA ASP A 153 23.74 8.23 16.04
C ASP A 153 23.32 7.45 14.78
N ASN A 154 23.81 6.20 14.74
CA ASN A 154 23.37 5.20 13.77
C ASN A 154 22.58 4.13 14.54
N ILE A 155 21.30 4.04 14.28
CA ILE A 155 20.41 3.13 15.01
C ILE A 155 19.78 2.10 14.06
N THR A 156 19.46 0.96 14.61
CA THR A 156 18.75 -0.12 13.90
C THR A 156 17.44 -0.41 14.62
N VAL A 157 16.35 -0.31 13.87
CA VAL A 157 15.03 -0.75 14.33
C VAL A 157 14.85 -2.22 13.97
N ASP A 158 14.62 -3.04 14.98
CA ASP A 158 14.45 -4.49 14.87
C ASP A 158 13.20 -4.96 15.63
N VAL A 159 12.93 -6.25 15.62
CA VAL A 159 11.84 -6.90 16.36
C VAL A 159 12.41 -7.89 17.35
N LYS A 160 12.07 -7.75 18.62
CA LYS A 160 12.40 -8.70 19.67
C LYS A 160 11.16 -8.96 20.54
N ASP A 161 10.89 -10.23 20.80
CA ASP A 161 9.72 -10.65 21.63
C ASP A 161 8.39 -10.01 21.14
N ASP A 162 8.21 -9.97 19.82
CA ASP A 162 7.08 -9.36 19.13
C ASP A 162 6.90 -7.85 19.37
N ALA A 163 7.91 -7.14 19.86
CA ALA A 163 7.95 -5.69 20.00
C ALA A 163 9.03 -5.06 19.12
N PHE A 164 8.80 -3.82 18.67
CA PHE A 164 9.84 -3.04 18.00
C PHE A 164 10.87 -2.58 19.02
N THR A 165 12.13 -2.70 18.68
CA THR A 165 13.27 -2.32 19.51
C THR A 165 14.24 -1.48 18.71
N VAL A 166 15.02 -0.64 19.41
CA VAL A 166 16.07 0.20 18.85
C VAL A 166 17.40 -0.23 19.47
N ALA A 167 18.40 -0.51 18.64
CA ALA A 167 19.75 -0.84 19.03
C ALA A 167 20.76 0.09 18.34
#